data_756734af9c332c9391d69e837d4bc411
#
_entry.id   756734af9c332c9391d69e837d4bc411
#
_cell.length_a   1.000
_cell.length_b   1.000
_cell.length_c   1.000
_cell.angle_alpha   90.00
_cell.angle_beta   90.00
_cell.angle_gamma   90.00
#
_symmetry.space_group_name_H-M   'P 1'
#
loop_
_entity.id
_entity.type
_entity.pdbx_description
1 polymer ?
#
loop_
_entity_poly.entity_id
_entity_poly.type
_entity_poly.pdbx_seq_one_letter_code
_entity_poly.pdbx_strand_id
1 'polypeptide(L)'
;PENGGISVLDFPLKDRLAKVFGHDNAGFEKLADALYLIDGPYQNPYELMTFYDNHDMPRLDADDYGFINAHNWLFTARGIPVIYYGSETGFMRGKAEHQGNRNYYGQERIDAGVSSPIYSNLKRIAQIRRENPALQRGLQLNLLLDGKRAAFYRVYQHGESAQTALVLLNKGSKPAKFSFSEKQLQAGGWKSAISGNTYSIDSVKPSFKTEVPANGVEVLLFE
;
A
#
# COMPACT_ATOMS: atom_id res chain seq x y z
N PRO A 1 -1.26 25.23 5.56
CA PRO A 1 -1.85 26.56 5.53
C PRO A 1 -3.20 26.51 6.21
N GLU A 2 -3.50 27.46 7.02
CA GLU A 2 -4.77 27.55 7.76
C GLU A 2 -6.00 27.72 6.84
N ASN A 3 -5.78 27.85 5.54
CA ASN A 3 -6.85 28.12 4.57
C ASN A 3 -6.58 27.41 3.23
N GLY A 4 -7.30 26.34 2.97
CA GLY A 4 -7.38 25.68 1.68
C GLY A 4 -6.21 24.75 1.41
N GLY A 5 -6.30 23.52 1.92
CA GLY A 5 -5.31 22.49 1.63
C GLY A 5 -5.26 22.17 0.14
N ILE A 6 -4.13 22.39 -0.50
CA ILE A 6 -3.83 21.87 -1.82
C ILE A 6 -3.11 20.56 -1.62
N SER A 7 -3.71 19.45 -2.05
CA SER A 7 -3.01 18.17 -2.14
C SER A 7 -1.97 18.27 -3.23
N VAL A 8 -0.73 17.87 -2.93
CA VAL A 8 0.38 17.86 -3.88
C VAL A 8 0.81 16.44 -4.21
N LEU A 9 1.47 16.28 -5.35
CA LEU A 9 2.03 15.01 -5.78
C LEU A 9 3.25 14.63 -4.92
N ASP A 10 3.27 13.40 -4.44
CA ASP A 10 4.30 12.85 -3.56
C ASP A 10 5.50 12.33 -4.36
N PHE A 11 6.26 13.24 -4.97
CA PHE A 11 7.45 12.87 -5.74
C PHE A 11 8.54 12.18 -4.92
N PRO A 12 8.85 12.60 -3.68
CA PRO A 12 9.84 11.89 -2.86
C PRO A 12 9.50 10.42 -2.66
N LEU A 13 8.23 10.10 -2.37
CA LEU A 13 7.80 8.71 -2.21
C LEU A 13 7.72 7.98 -3.55
N LYS A 14 7.32 8.64 -4.63
CA LYS A 14 7.27 8.08 -5.98
C LYS A 14 8.59 7.45 -6.39
N ASP A 15 9.72 8.14 -6.20
CA ASP A 15 11.05 7.63 -6.55
C ASP A 15 11.44 6.39 -5.71
N ARG A 16 11.01 6.36 -4.45
CA ARG A 16 11.22 5.19 -3.59
C ARG A 16 10.33 4.01 -4.01
N LEU A 17 9.06 4.27 -4.36
CA LEU A 17 8.13 3.24 -4.84
C LEU A 17 8.65 2.56 -6.12
N ALA A 18 9.18 3.33 -7.07
CA ALA A 18 9.77 2.78 -8.28
C ALA A 18 10.97 1.85 -8.00
N LYS A 19 11.81 2.17 -7.02
CA LYS A 19 12.93 1.30 -6.59
C LYS A 19 12.47 0.05 -5.85
N VAL A 20 11.45 0.19 -5.00
CA VAL A 20 10.97 -0.91 -4.14
C VAL A 20 10.14 -1.91 -4.92
N PHE A 21 9.31 -1.46 -5.85
CA PHE A 21 8.37 -2.31 -6.59
C PHE A 21 8.76 -2.53 -8.06
N GLY A 22 9.69 -1.74 -8.58
CA GLY A 22 10.24 -1.89 -9.92
C GLY A 22 11.36 -2.92 -10.00
N HIS A 23 12.11 -2.87 -11.10
CA HIS A 23 13.19 -3.81 -11.43
C HIS A 23 14.23 -3.95 -10.31
N ASP A 24 14.60 -2.86 -9.62
CA ASP A 24 15.61 -2.89 -8.54
C ASP A 24 15.16 -3.76 -7.36
N ASN A 25 13.85 -3.91 -7.17
CA ASN A 25 13.24 -4.73 -6.13
C ASN A 25 13.86 -4.50 -4.73
N ALA A 26 14.19 -3.24 -4.43
CA ALA A 26 14.80 -2.81 -3.18
C ALA A 26 13.91 -3.14 -1.97
N GLY A 27 14.47 -3.19 -0.77
CA GLY A 27 13.72 -3.51 0.44
C GLY A 27 12.74 -2.39 0.86
N PHE A 28 11.71 -2.75 1.63
CA PHE A 28 10.71 -1.80 2.16
C PHE A 28 11.32 -0.70 3.03
N GLU A 29 12.47 -0.93 3.66
CA GLU A 29 13.19 0.07 4.45
C GLU A 29 13.52 1.34 3.65
N LYS A 30 13.61 1.22 2.31
CA LYS A 30 13.86 2.36 1.42
C LYS A 30 12.69 3.35 1.32
N LEU A 31 11.52 3.01 1.86
CA LEU A 31 10.36 3.91 1.91
C LEU A 31 10.38 4.80 3.15
N ALA A 32 11.07 4.40 4.22
CA ALA A 32 10.96 4.98 5.54
C ALA A 32 11.21 6.51 5.56
N ASP A 33 12.26 6.96 4.88
CA ASP A 33 12.69 8.36 4.84
C ASP A 33 11.76 9.28 4.04
N ALA A 34 10.91 8.72 3.18
CA ALA A 34 9.95 9.45 2.36
C ALA A 34 8.50 9.39 2.88
N LEU A 35 8.25 8.68 3.99
CA LEU A 35 6.90 8.59 4.55
C LEU A 35 6.51 9.82 5.36
N TYR A 36 7.48 10.52 5.96
CA TYR A 36 7.26 11.74 6.74
C TYR A 36 6.15 11.60 7.80
N LEU A 37 6.16 10.48 8.54
CA LEU A 37 5.10 10.17 9.52
C LEU A 37 5.19 11.00 10.80
N ILE A 38 6.39 11.48 11.14
CA ILE A 38 6.67 12.24 12.36
C ILE A 38 7.15 13.64 11.96
N ASP A 39 8.22 13.72 11.19
CA ASP A 39 8.86 14.94 10.74
C ASP A 39 8.97 14.99 9.22
N GLY A 40 8.94 16.17 8.63
CA GLY A 40 9.11 16.33 7.19
C GLY A 40 8.70 17.70 6.67
N PRO A 41 8.79 17.91 5.36
CA PRO A 41 8.46 19.19 4.72
C PRO A 41 6.96 19.44 4.59
N TYR A 42 6.12 18.47 4.94
CA TYR A 42 4.66 18.52 4.78
C TYR A 42 3.97 18.61 6.14
N GLN A 43 3.02 19.53 6.26
CA GLN A 43 2.19 19.66 7.47
C GLN A 43 1.29 18.43 7.66
N ASN A 44 0.76 17.89 6.56
CA ASN A 44 -0.06 16.70 6.58
C ASN A 44 0.34 15.73 5.45
N PRO A 45 1.20 14.74 5.71
CA PRO A 45 1.60 13.77 4.68
C PRO A 45 0.48 12.82 4.25
N TYR A 46 -0.63 12.77 4.98
CA TYR A 46 -1.78 11.93 4.66
C TYR A 46 -2.65 12.48 3.53
N GLU A 47 -2.48 13.75 3.17
CA GLU A 47 -3.17 14.40 2.06
C GLU A 47 -2.33 14.44 0.77
N LEU A 48 -1.12 13.88 0.77
CA LEU A 48 -0.31 13.77 -0.43
C LEU A 48 -0.90 12.76 -1.40
N MET A 49 -0.95 13.12 -2.69
CA MET A 49 -1.32 12.19 -3.76
C MET A 49 -0.15 11.26 -4.07
N THR A 50 -0.26 10.02 -3.64
CA THR A 50 0.77 8.97 -3.79
C THR A 50 0.61 8.21 -5.09
N PHE A 51 1.70 8.04 -5.82
CA PHE A 51 1.73 7.42 -7.15
C PHE A 51 3.11 6.82 -7.42
N TYR A 52 3.25 6.01 -8.46
CA TYR A 52 4.54 5.46 -8.90
C TYR A 52 4.89 5.83 -10.35
N ASP A 53 3.91 6.16 -11.17
CA ASP A 53 4.09 6.71 -12.53
C ASP A 53 2.99 7.72 -12.87
N ASN A 54 3.21 8.53 -13.90
CA ASN A 54 2.24 9.50 -14.43
C ASN A 54 2.59 9.87 -15.88
N HIS A 55 1.88 10.89 -16.44
CA HIS A 55 2.05 11.35 -17.81
C HIS A 55 3.40 12.05 -18.10
N ASP A 56 4.15 12.44 -17.09
CA ASP A 56 5.45 13.13 -17.20
C ASP A 56 6.63 12.27 -16.76
N MET A 57 6.38 11.00 -16.40
CA MET A 57 7.38 10.10 -15.86
C MET A 57 7.43 8.79 -16.66
N PRO A 58 8.56 8.05 -16.64
CA PRO A 58 8.61 6.69 -17.15
C PRO A 58 7.53 5.82 -16.51
N ARG A 59 7.02 4.86 -17.26
CA ARG A 59 6.15 3.82 -16.71
C ARG A 59 6.94 2.94 -15.74
N LEU A 60 6.28 2.47 -14.68
CA LEU A 60 6.90 1.54 -13.74
C LEU A 60 7.47 0.32 -14.49
N ASP A 61 8.76 0.07 -14.30
CA ASP A 61 9.45 -1.11 -14.83
C ASP A 61 9.35 -2.25 -13.83
N ALA A 62 8.30 -3.05 -13.97
CA ALA A 62 7.98 -4.15 -13.08
C ALA A 62 7.27 -5.30 -13.82
N ASP A 63 7.36 -6.49 -13.26
CA ASP A 63 6.47 -7.60 -13.61
C ASP A 63 5.07 -7.42 -12.97
N ASP A 64 4.17 -8.37 -13.20
CA ASP A 64 2.82 -8.32 -12.64
C ASP A 64 2.82 -8.24 -11.10
N TYR A 65 3.76 -8.94 -10.46
CA TYR A 65 3.87 -8.95 -9.01
C TYR A 65 4.38 -7.61 -8.46
N GLY A 66 5.27 -6.92 -9.19
CA GLY A 66 5.68 -5.56 -8.82
C GLY A 66 4.51 -4.58 -8.82
N PHE A 67 3.64 -4.62 -9.85
CA PHE A 67 2.40 -3.83 -9.88
C PHE A 67 1.44 -4.21 -8.75
N ILE A 68 1.20 -5.51 -8.52
CA ILE A 68 0.34 -6.01 -7.44
C ILE A 68 0.84 -5.49 -6.08
N ASN A 69 2.13 -5.61 -5.80
CA ASN A 69 2.73 -5.14 -4.55
C ASN A 69 2.69 -3.61 -4.41
N ALA A 70 2.90 -2.86 -5.50
CA ALA A 70 2.75 -1.41 -5.51
C ALA A 70 1.32 -0.98 -5.19
N HIS A 71 0.31 -1.64 -5.77
CA HIS A 71 -1.09 -1.39 -5.45
C HIS A 71 -1.43 -1.75 -4.01
N ASN A 72 -0.96 -2.89 -3.50
CA ASN A 72 -1.17 -3.29 -2.12
C ASN A 72 -0.61 -2.23 -1.16
N TRP A 73 0.58 -1.69 -1.43
CA TRP A 73 1.15 -0.59 -0.65
C TRP A 73 0.31 0.69 -0.76
N LEU A 74 0.07 1.18 -1.98
CA LEU A 74 -0.64 2.46 -2.19
C LEU A 74 -2.02 2.49 -1.54
N PHE A 75 -2.74 1.37 -1.56
CA PHE A 75 -4.10 1.30 -1.03
C PHE A 75 -4.17 0.97 0.46
N THR A 76 -3.06 0.63 1.10
CA THR A 76 -3.03 0.37 2.55
C THR A 76 -2.22 1.39 3.34
N ALA A 77 -1.17 1.97 2.76
CA ALA A 77 -0.33 2.98 3.39
C ALA A 77 -0.98 4.38 3.39
N ARG A 78 -0.29 5.35 4.00
CA ARG A 78 -0.71 6.75 4.06
C ARG A 78 -0.78 7.39 2.68
N GLY A 79 -1.53 8.48 2.56
CA GLY A 79 -1.70 9.29 1.35
C GLY A 79 -2.96 8.92 0.55
N ILE A 80 -3.18 9.65 -0.53
CA ILE A 80 -4.29 9.48 -1.46
C ILE A 80 -3.76 8.71 -2.67
N PRO A 81 -4.13 7.44 -2.88
CA PRO A 81 -3.60 6.64 -3.98
C PRO A 81 -4.07 7.18 -5.33
N VAL A 82 -3.12 7.35 -6.24
CA VAL A 82 -3.38 7.76 -7.62
C VAL A 82 -2.85 6.68 -8.55
N ILE A 83 -3.71 6.16 -9.41
CA ILE A 83 -3.37 5.20 -10.46
C ILE A 83 -3.47 5.91 -11.79
N TYR A 84 -2.37 5.98 -12.52
CA TYR A 84 -2.35 6.52 -13.85
C TYR A 84 -2.94 5.52 -14.84
N TYR A 85 -3.68 6.00 -15.87
CA TYR A 85 -4.35 5.11 -16.82
C TYR A 85 -3.40 4.07 -17.41
N GLY A 86 -3.85 2.83 -17.52
CA GLY A 86 -3.08 1.70 -18.01
C GLY A 86 -2.20 1.04 -16.96
N SER A 87 -1.86 1.71 -15.85
CA SER A 87 -1.06 1.12 -14.78
C SER A 87 -1.83 0.03 -14.02
N GLU A 88 -3.16 0.06 -14.07
CA GLU A 88 -4.05 -1.00 -13.56
C GLU A 88 -3.90 -2.34 -14.30
N THR A 89 -3.19 -2.36 -15.43
CA THR A 89 -2.91 -3.57 -16.23
C THR A 89 -1.44 -3.72 -16.61
N GLY A 90 -0.58 -2.80 -16.14
CA GLY A 90 0.83 -2.77 -16.52
C GLY A 90 1.07 -2.35 -17.98
N PHE A 91 0.17 -1.53 -18.56
CA PHE A 91 0.30 -1.02 -19.92
C PHE A 91 1.60 -0.22 -20.09
N MET A 92 2.33 -0.51 -21.17
CA MET A 92 3.59 0.16 -21.52
C MET A 92 4.66 0.09 -20.41
N ARG A 93 4.62 -0.93 -19.55
CA ARG A 93 5.60 -1.13 -18.46
C ARG A 93 7.04 -0.96 -18.93
N GLY A 94 7.87 -0.32 -18.12
CA GLY A 94 9.28 -0.10 -18.38
C GLY A 94 9.58 0.88 -19.50
N LYS A 95 8.57 1.46 -20.18
CA LYS A 95 8.82 2.44 -21.24
C LYS A 95 9.24 3.78 -20.67
N ALA A 96 10.27 4.34 -21.29
CA ALA A 96 10.81 5.65 -20.93
C ALA A 96 9.75 6.76 -21.09
N GLU A 97 10.02 7.88 -20.46
CA GLU A 97 9.29 9.13 -20.68
C GLU A 97 9.21 9.45 -22.18
N HIS A 98 8.07 9.97 -22.61
CA HIS A 98 7.74 10.24 -24.02
C HIS A 98 7.60 9.02 -24.94
N GLN A 99 7.99 7.81 -24.48
CA GLN A 99 7.83 6.57 -25.24
C GLN A 99 6.66 5.71 -24.80
N GLY A 100 6.23 5.83 -23.54
CA GLY A 100 5.21 4.97 -22.95
C GLY A 100 4.19 5.68 -22.04
N ASN A 101 4.38 6.97 -21.78
CA ASN A 101 3.58 7.68 -20.76
C ASN A 101 2.34 8.40 -21.30
N ARG A 102 2.17 8.54 -22.64
CA ARG A 102 1.00 9.20 -23.26
C ARG A 102 0.39 8.42 -24.44
N ASN A 103 0.63 7.11 -24.49
CA ASN A 103 0.18 6.26 -25.59
C ASN A 103 -1.31 5.99 -25.49
N TYR A 104 -1.96 5.88 -26.66
CA TYR A 104 -3.35 5.47 -26.75
C TYR A 104 -3.55 4.06 -26.17
N TYR A 105 -4.42 3.93 -25.19
CA TYR A 105 -4.68 2.66 -24.53
C TYR A 105 -5.55 1.74 -25.41
N GLY A 106 -6.67 2.25 -25.90
CA GLY A 106 -7.60 1.56 -26.79
C GLY A 106 -8.52 0.58 -26.09
N GLN A 107 -9.74 0.43 -26.63
CA GLN A 107 -10.79 -0.39 -26.05
C GLN A 107 -10.37 -1.87 -25.93
N GLU A 108 -9.72 -2.41 -26.94
CA GLU A 108 -9.27 -3.81 -26.95
C GLU A 108 -8.36 -4.14 -25.74
N ARG A 109 -7.44 -3.22 -25.39
CA ARG A 109 -6.56 -3.43 -24.23
C ARG A 109 -7.29 -3.23 -22.91
N ILE A 110 -8.27 -2.33 -22.88
CA ILE A 110 -9.14 -2.16 -21.70
C ILE A 110 -9.90 -3.46 -21.46
N ASP A 111 -10.54 -4.01 -22.48
CA ASP A 111 -11.33 -5.24 -22.38
C ASP A 111 -10.47 -6.46 -21.98
N ALA A 112 -9.28 -6.60 -22.58
CA ALA A 112 -8.34 -7.64 -22.22
C ALA A 112 -7.80 -7.46 -20.78
N GLY A 113 -7.62 -6.22 -20.34
CA GLY A 113 -7.07 -5.88 -19.04
C GLY A 113 -7.96 -6.27 -17.85
N VAL A 114 -9.28 -6.34 -18.05
CA VAL A 114 -10.24 -6.68 -16.98
C VAL A 114 -9.97 -8.07 -16.37
N SER A 115 -9.42 -8.99 -17.13
CA SER A 115 -9.05 -10.34 -16.67
C SER A 115 -7.63 -10.44 -16.09
N SER A 116 -6.85 -9.35 -16.11
CA SER A 116 -5.48 -9.39 -15.63
C SER A 116 -5.39 -9.58 -14.11
N PRO A 117 -4.35 -10.26 -13.59
CA PRO A 117 -4.15 -10.41 -12.16
C PRO A 117 -3.90 -9.07 -11.47
N ILE A 118 -3.25 -8.10 -12.16
CA ILE A 118 -3.01 -6.75 -11.65
C ILE A 118 -4.34 -6.04 -11.39
N TYR A 119 -5.24 -6.02 -12.38
CA TYR A 119 -6.55 -5.39 -12.26
C TYR A 119 -7.41 -6.05 -11.17
N SER A 120 -7.44 -7.37 -11.13
CA SER A 120 -8.19 -8.15 -10.14
C SER A 120 -7.74 -7.84 -8.72
N ASN A 121 -6.42 -7.75 -8.49
CA ASN A 121 -5.86 -7.35 -7.20
C ASN A 121 -6.19 -5.89 -6.86
N LEU A 122 -6.01 -4.97 -7.83
CA LEU A 122 -6.33 -3.56 -7.63
C LEU A 122 -7.79 -3.35 -7.23
N LYS A 123 -8.72 -4.00 -7.94
CA LYS A 123 -10.15 -3.95 -7.63
C LYS A 123 -10.42 -4.39 -6.19
N ARG A 124 -9.82 -5.50 -5.75
CA ARG A 124 -9.97 -6.03 -4.39
C ARG A 124 -9.43 -5.08 -3.34
N ILE A 125 -8.19 -4.62 -3.47
CA ILE A 125 -7.56 -3.78 -2.44
C ILE A 125 -8.18 -2.37 -2.40
N ALA A 126 -8.61 -1.84 -3.53
CA ALA A 126 -9.35 -0.57 -3.61
C ALA A 126 -10.71 -0.65 -2.89
N GLN A 127 -11.42 -1.77 -3.04
CA GLN A 127 -12.66 -2.00 -2.32
C GLN A 127 -12.42 -2.07 -0.81
N ILE A 128 -11.42 -2.83 -0.36
CA ILE A 128 -11.06 -2.93 1.06
C ILE A 128 -10.75 -1.53 1.63
N ARG A 129 -9.95 -0.70 0.91
CA ARG A 129 -9.70 0.67 1.34
C ARG A 129 -10.98 1.50 1.43
N ARG A 130 -11.86 1.39 0.45
CA ARG A 130 -13.12 2.15 0.40
C ARG A 130 -14.05 1.83 1.57
N GLU A 131 -14.04 0.58 2.04
CA GLU A 131 -14.88 0.11 3.13
C GLU A 131 -14.29 0.39 4.52
N ASN A 132 -13.01 0.80 4.61
CA ASN A 132 -12.29 0.93 5.86
C ASN A 132 -11.69 2.33 6.06
N PRO A 133 -12.30 3.18 6.90
CA PRO A 133 -11.81 4.53 7.16
C PRO A 133 -10.40 4.57 7.75
N ALA A 134 -9.97 3.54 8.50
CA ALA A 134 -8.59 3.43 8.96
C ALA A 134 -7.60 3.45 7.81
N LEU A 135 -7.86 2.74 6.71
CA LEU A 135 -7.00 2.74 5.54
C LEU A 135 -7.04 4.07 4.76
N GLN A 136 -8.17 4.77 4.80
CA GLN A 136 -8.34 6.04 4.10
C GLN A 136 -7.66 7.20 4.83
N ARG A 137 -7.93 7.35 6.14
CA ARG A 137 -7.63 8.55 6.93
C ARG A 137 -6.83 8.27 8.21
N GLY A 138 -6.64 7.00 8.57
CA GLY A 138 -5.95 6.64 9.82
C GLY A 138 -4.47 7.04 9.81
N LEU A 139 -3.93 7.32 10.97
CA LEU A 139 -2.50 7.50 11.18
C LEU A 139 -1.77 6.18 10.90
N GLN A 140 -0.59 6.25 10.30
CA GLN A 140 0.26 5.10 10.08
C GLN A 140 1.36 5.01 11.15
N LEU A 141 1.47 3.83 11.76
CA LEU A 141 2.50 3.51 12.74
C LEU A 141 3.26 2.27 12.25
N ASN A 142 4.51 2.44 11.84
CA ASN A 142 5.30 1.35 11.31
C ASN A 142 5.76 0.42 12.44
N LEU A 143 5.58 -0.90 12.27
CA LEU A 143 6.12 -1.95 13.12
C LEU A 143 7.35 -2.60 12.48
N LEU A 144 7.32 -2.77 11.16
CA LEU A 144 8.38 -3.43 10.40
C LEU A 144 8.43 -2.86 8.99
N LEU A 145 9.60 -2.43 8.55
CA LEU A 145 9.94 -2.18 7.15
C LEU A 145 11.31 -2.84 6.92
N ASP A 146 11.33 -4.07 6.42
CA ASP A 146 12.55 -4.86 6.31
C ASP A 146 12.53 -5.80 5.09
N GLY A 147 13.45 -5.60 4.17
CA GLY A 147 13.61 -6.43 2.99
C GLY A 147 12.31 -6.58 2.19
N LYS A 148 11.74 -7.78 2.23
CA LYS A 148 10.51 -8.12 1.49
C LYS A 148 9.23 -8.01 2.34
N ARG A 149 9.34 -7.58 3.60
CA ARG A 149 8.22 -7.53 4.54
C ARG A 149 7.97 -6.12 5.05
N ALA A 150 6.70 -5.75 5.15
CA ALA A 150 6.27 -4.55 5.84
C ALA A 150 5.10 -4.87 6.77
N ALA A 151 5.05 -4.21 7.92
CA ALA A 151 3.94 -4.26 8.85
C ALA A 151 3.72 -2.89 9.47
N PHE A 152 2.48 -2.44 9.53
CA PHE A 152 2.13 -1.18 10.14
C PHE A 152 0.67 -1.14 10.56
N TYR A 153 0.39 -0.35 11.60
CA TYR A 153 -0.98 0.01 11.95
C TYR A 153 -1.49 1.17 11.11
N ARG A 154 -2.81 1.18 10.89
CA ARG A 154 -3.58 2.33 10.48
C ARG A 154 -4.64 2.59 11.55
N VAL A 155 -4.55 3.72 12.22
CA VAL A 155 -5.40 4.07 13.36
C VAL A 155 -6.26 5.29 13.02
N TYR A 156 -7.56 5.09 12.98
CA TYR A 156 -8.54 6.15 12.72
C TYR A 156 -9.37 6.40 13.98
N GLN A 157 -9.51 7.67 14.33
CA GLN A 157 -10.40 8.14 15.39
C GLN A 157 -10.97 9.49 14.99
N HIS A 158 -12.27 9.61 14.90
CA HIS A 158 -12.95 10.87 14.65
C HIS A 158 -14.35 10.85 15.29
N GLY A 159 -14.58 11.73 16.29
CA GLY A 159 -15.78 11.67 17.10
C GLY A 159 -15.95 10.29 17.77
N GLU A 160 -17.12 9.69 17.62
CA GLU A 160 -17.43 8.36 18.13
C GLU A 160 -16.96 7.23 17.19
N SER A 161 -16.49 7.55 15.97
CA SER A 161 -16.04 6.56 15.00
C SER A 161 -14.56 6.24 15.20
N ALA A 162 -14.27 4.97 15.45
CA ALA A 162 -12.90 4.47 15.59
C ALA A 162 -12.72 3.18 14.80
N GLN A 163 -11.55 3.02 14.18
CA GLN A 163 -11.15 1.77 13.54
C GLN A 163 -9.63 1.64 13.57
N THR A 164 -9.14 0.46 13.93
CA THR A 164 -7.72 0.10 13.81
C THR A 164 -7.57 -1.04 12.82
N ALA A 165 -6.63 -0.88 11.90
CA ALA A 165 -6.20 -1.94 10.99
C ALA A 165 -4.72 -2.25 11.19
N LEU A 166 -4.36 -3.54 11.18
CA LEU A 166 -2.98 -4.01 11.08
C LEU A 166 -2.75 -4.54 9.67
N VAL A 167 -1.83 -3.92 8.95
CA VAL A 167 -1.48 -4.27 7.57
C VAL A 167 -0.16 -5.02 7.57
N LEU A 168 -0.13 -6.17 6.87
CA LEU A 168 1.06 -6.97 6.66
C LEU A 168 1.27 -7.16 5.15
N LEU A 169 2.45 -6.85 4.64
CA LEU A 169 2.80 -6.93 3.23
C LEU A 169 4.00 -7.85 3.03
N ASN A 170 3.88 -8.76 2.09
CA ASN A 170 4.96 -9.61 1.64
C ASN A 170 5.15 -9.46 0.13
N LYS A 171 6.23 -8.80 -0.31
CA LYS A 171 6.59 -8.70 -1.72
C LYS A 171 7.62 -9.75 -2.16
N GLY A 172 7.86 -10.75 -1.32
CA GLY A 172 8.72 -11.89 -1.65
C GLY A 172 7.99 -12.93 -2.49
N SER A 173 8.76 -13.73 -3.24
CA SER A 173 8.25 -14.84 -4.08
C SER A 173 7.90 -16.11 -3.29
N LYS A 174 8.04 -16.09 -1.97
CA LYS A 174 7.67 -17.18 -1.05
C LYS A 174 6.82 -16.64 0.08
N PRO A 175 5.95 -17.48 0.71
CA PRO A 175 5.23 -17.07 1.91
C PRO A 175 6.19 -16.56 2.99
N ALA A 176 5.78 -15.51 3.70
CA ALA A 176 6.58 -14.89 4.75
C ALA A 176 5.89 -14.95 6.10
N LYS A 177 6.63 -15.40 7.10
CA LYS A 177 6.17 -15.43 8.50
C LYS A 177 6.31 -14.05 9.13
N PHE A 178 5.26 -13.61 9.79
CA PHE A 178 5.23 -12.45 10.67
C PHE A 178 5.08 -12.94 12.10
N SER A 179 5.95 -12.49 12.97
CA SER A 179 5.91 -12.83 14.39
C SER A 179 6.26 -11.60 15.20
N PHE A 180 5.31 -11.15 15.99
CA PHE A 180 5.46 -10.02 16.91
C PHE A 180 5.18 -10.50 18.33
N SER A 181 5.94 -10.02 19.29
CA SER A 181 5.80 -10.36 20.71
C SER A 181 6.00 -9.10 21.57
N GLU A 182 5.45 -7.98 21.13
CA GLU A 182 5.76 -6.67 21.69
C GLU A 182 4.53 -6.03 22.33
N LYS A 183 4.79 -5.16 23.31
CA LYS A 183 3.76 -4.35 23.99
C LYS A 183 2.95 -3.44 23.04
N GLN A 184 3.44 -3.25 21.81
CA GLN A 184 2.77 -2.45 20.80
C GLN A 184 1.60 -3.18 20.11
N LEU A 185 1.46 -4.49 20.35
CA LEU A 185 0.33 -5.24 19.82
C LEU A 185 -0.94 -4.90 20.60
N GLN A 186 -1.95 -4.42 19.90
CA GLN A 186 -3.27 -4.20 20.48
C GLN A 186 -3.92 -5.56 20.78
N ALA A 187 -4.15 -5.82 22.08
CA ALA A 187 -4.83 -7.03 22.52
C ALA A 187 -6.32 -7.01 22.16
N GLY A 188 -6.86 -8.16 21.83
CA GLY A 188 -8.26 -8.35 21.46
C GLY A 188 -8.46 -9.17 20.21
N GLY A 189 -9.68 -9.14 19.66
CA GLY A 189 -10.07 -9.83 18.46
C GLY A 189 -9.68 -9.07 17.21
N TRP A 190 -9.27 -9.82 16.19
CA TRP A 190 -8.90 -9.29 14.88
C TRP A 190 -9.49 -10.15 13.78
N LYS A 191 -10.00 -9.53 12.73
CA LYS A 191 -10.55 -10.23 11.56
C LYS A 191 -9.91 -9.76 10.28
N SER A 192 -9.51 -10.70 9.45
CA SER A 192 -8.95 -10.41 8.13
C SER A 192 -10.02 -9.92 7.16
N ALA A 193 -9.80 -8.75 6.56
CA ALA A 193 -10.59 -8.24 5.43
C ALA A 193 -10.22 -8.94 4.09
N ILE A 194 -9.13 -9.70 4.07
CA ILE A 194 -8.65 -10.43 2.88
C ILE A 194 -9.14 -11.87 2.87
N SER A 195 -8.87 -12.62 3.96
CA SER A 195 -9.13 -14.06 4.06
C SER A 195 -10.39 -14.39 4.86
N GLY A 196 -10.89 -13.46 5.67
CA GLY A 196 -11.96 -13.70 6.63
C GLY A 196 -11.52 -14.42 7.91
N ASN A 197 -10.25 -14.80 8.03
CA ASN A 197 -9.72 -15.47 9.22
C ASN A 197 -9.76 -14.56 10.44
N THR A 198 -9.97 -15.16 11.61
CA THR A 198 -9.97 -14.46 12.90
C THR A 198 -8.70 -14.79 13.68
N TYR A 199 -8.24 -13.82 14.45
CA TYR A 199 -7.07 -13.92 15.31
C TYR A 199 -7.39 -13.31 16.68
N SER A 200 -6.71 -13.76 17.72
CA SER A 200 -6.79 -13.17 19.05
C SER A 200 -5.40 -12.87 19.58
N ILE A 201 -5.21 -11.69 20.13
CA ILE A 201 -3.98 -11.25 20.77
C ILE A 201 -4.23 -11.14 22.28
N ASP A 202 -3.50 -11.92 23.06
CA ASP A 202 -3.62 -11.93 24.51
C ASP A 202 -3.11 -10.62 25.15
N SER A 203 -3.79 -10.16 26.19
CA SER A 203 -3.43 -8.91 26.88
C SER A 203 -2.28 -9.03 27.86
N VAL A 204 -2.04 -10.22 28.38
CA VAL A 204 -0.98 -10.46 29.40
C VAL A 204 0.37 -10.77 28.73
N LYS A 205 0.31 -11.58 27.65
CA LYS A 205 1.47 -11.94 26.84
C LYS A 205 1.17 -11.66 25.35
N PRO A 206 1.19 -10.40 24.94
CA PRO A 206 0.85 -10.06 23.57
C PRO A 206 1.78 -10.77 22.59
N SER A 207 1.22 -11.62 21.76
CA SER A 207 1.94 -12.27 20.68
C SER A 207 1.03 -12.46 19.49
N PHE A 208 1.57 -12.26 18.31
CA PHE A 208 0.85 -12.45 17.05
C PHE A 208 1.76 -13.18 16.06
N LYS A 209 1.24 -14.23 15.46
CA LYS A 209 1.95 -14.99 14.44
C LYS A 209 1.00 -15.31 13.30
N THR A 210 1.45 -15.02 12.08
CA THR A 210 0.73 -15.38 10.86
C THR A 210 1.70 -15.59 9.71
N GLU A 211 1.19 -16.10 8.60
CA GLU A 211 1.92 -16.22 7.35
C GLU A 211 1.17 -15.47 6.25
N VAL A 212 1.87 -14.61 5.52
CA VAL A 212 1.34 -13.88 4.38
C VAL A 212 1.86 -14.54 3.10
N PRO A 213 0.99 -14.92 2.16
CA PRO A 213 1.39 -15.54 0.90
C PRO A 213 2.42 -14.71 0.13
N ALA A 214 3.10 -15.36 -0.82
CA ALA A 214 3.98 -14.68 -1.76
C ALA A 214 3.24 -13.55 -2.49
N ASN A 215 3.87 -12.39 -2.61
CA ASN A 215 3.31 -11.18 -3.24
C ASN A 215 1.93 -10.79 -2.69
N GLY A 216 1.72 -11.04 -1.40
CA GLY A 216 0.44 -10.91 -0.74
C GLY A 216 0.36 -9.74 0.24
N VAL A 217 -0.86 -9.46 0.62
CA VAL A 217 -1.22 -8.50 1.66
C VAL A 217 -2.23 -9.14 2.61
N GLU A 218 -2.12 -8.82 3.90
CA GLU A 218 -3.12 -9.11 4.91
C GLU A 218 -3.55 -7.82 5.58
N VAL A 219 -4.83 -7.63 5.76
CA VAL A 219 -5.41 -6.47 6.43
C VAL A 219 -6.31 -7.00 7.54
N LEU A 220 -5.85 -6.86 8.77
CA LEU A 220 -6.58 -7.28 9.96
C LEU A 220 -7.29 -6.07 10.57
N LEU A 221 -8.58 -6.18 10.77
CA LEU A 221 -9.40 -5.15 11.42
C LEU A 221 -9.64 -5.56 12.87
N PHE A 222 -9.45 -4.61 13.79
CA PHE A 222 -9.76 -4.80 15.20
C PHE A 222 -11.29 -4.85 15.40
N GLU A 223 -11.77 -5.85 16.16
CA GLU A 223 -13.17 -6.08 16.51
C GLU A 223 -13.55 -5.55 17.89
#